data_dc65cac77279dec959436ddf50af120a
#
_entry.id   dc65cac77279dec959436ddf50af120a
#
_cell.length_a   1.000
_cell.length_b   1.000
_cell.length_c   1.000
_cell.angle_alpha   90.00
_cell.angle_beta   90.00
_cell.angle_gamma   90.00
#
_symmetry.space_group_name_H-M   'P 1'
#
loop_
_entity.id
_entity.type
_entity.pdbx_description
1 polymer ?
#
loop_
_entity_poly.entity_id
_entity_poly.type
_entity_poly.pdbx_seq_one_letter_code
_entity_poly.pdbx_strand_id
1 'polypeptide(L)'
;IQTLDGVDHDLSDKMLAICDNDKPVAVAGVMGGANSEIMDDTKTVVFESANFHGATVRITAKALGMRTEASGRFEKGLDPRMTLDAVNRACELVEQLGAGEVIDGIIDVDNSDPNHKRLPFEPDKMNALLGLELSAEEQVKLLEKLDFKIENNEVVVPFFRTDINRMCDVAE
;
A
#
# COMPACT_ATOMS: atom_id res chain seq x y z
N ILE A 1 -18.37 -14.62 7.44
CA ILE A 1 -18.57 -13.88 6.18
C ILE A 1 -18.45 -14.84 5.01
N GLN A 2 -19.36 -14.74 4.04
CA GLN A 2 -19.17 -15.36 2.74
C GLN A 2 -18.38 -14.40 1.84
N THR A 3 -17.30 -14.89 1.25
CA THR A 3 -16.46 -14.09 0.33
C THR A 3 -16.91 -14.25 -1.13
N LEU A 4 -16.38 -13.40 -2.03
CA LEU A 4 -16.77 -13.39 -3.45
C LEU A 4 -16.56 -14.71 -4.20
N ASP A 5 -15.71 -15.60 -3.68
CA ASP A 5 -15.54 -16.98 -4.20
C ASP A 5 -16.61 -17.96 -3.74
N GLY A 6 -17.61 -17.50 -2.97
CA GLY A 6 -18.72 -18.27 -2.47
C GLY A 6 -18.41 -19.13 -1.23
N VAL A 7 -17.22 -18.97 -0.66
CA VAL A 7 -16.78 -19.74 0.52
C VAL A 7 -17.14 -18.99 1.80
N ASP A 8 -17.68 -19.72 2.78
CA ASP A 8 -17.96 -19.19 4.11
C ASP A 8 -16.71 -19.27 5.00
N HIS A 9 -16.37 -18.16 5.64
CA HIS A 9 -15.23 -18.04 6.53
C HIS A 9 -15.62 -17.54 7.92
N ASP A 10 -15.09 -18.19 8.94
CA ASP A 10 -15.16 -17.71 10.32
C ASP A 10 -13.99 -16.78 10.59
N LEU A 11 -14.31 -15.53 10.94
CA LEU A 11 -13.30 -14.52 11.28
C LEU A 11 -13.01 -14.57 12.79
N SER A 12 -11.74 -14.48 13.13
CA SER A 12 -11.29 -14.34 14.50
C SER A 12 -11.03 -12.87 14.86
N ASP A 13 -10.85 -12.59 16.14
CA ASP A 13 -10.47 -11.29 16.69
C ASP A 13 -9.10 -10.76 16.22
N LYS A 14 -8.30 -11.61 15.58
CA LYS A 14 -6.99 -11.25 15.01
C LYS A 14 -7.07 -10.86 13.53
N MET A 15 -8.24 -10.99 12.92
CA MET A 15 -8.46 -10.68 11.51
C MET A 15 -9.14 -9.32 11.37
N LEU A 16 -8.69 -8.53 10.39
CA LEU A 16 -9.27 -7.24 10.10
C LEU A 16 -10.40 -7.42 9.07
N ALA A 17 -11.57 -6.88 9.37
CA ALA A 17 -12.68 -6.82 8.45
C ALA A 17 -13.09 -5.38 8.20
N ILE A 18 -13.53 -5.10 6.98
CA ILE A 18 -14.25 -3.89 6.66
C ILE A 18 -15.72 -4.17 6.93
N CYS A 19 -16.35 -3.29 7.69
CA CYS A 19 -17.73 -3.45 8.09
C CYS A 19 -18.56 -2.25 7.64
N ASP A 20 -19.81 -2.51 7.28
CA ASP A 20 -20.84 -1.49 7.38
C ASP A 20 -21.28 -1.37 8.85
N ASN A 21 -22.38 -0.67 9.12
CA ASN A 21 -22.83 -0.44 10.50
C ASN A 21 -23.07 -1.75 11.29
N ASP A 22 -23.44 -2.84 10.62
CA ASP A 22 -24.00 -4.03 11.27
C ASP A 22 -23.21 -5.32 11.02
N LYS A 23 -22.48 -5.42 9.92
CA LYS A 23 -21.87 -6.66 9.47
C LYS A 23 -20.60 -6.45 8.66
N PRO A 24 -19.72 -7.47 8.60
CA PRO A 24 -18.55 -7.41 7.72
C PRO A 24 -18.97 -7.49 6.25
N VAL A 25 -18.32 -6.66 5.43
CA VAL A 25 -18.52 -6.58 3.98
C VAL A 25 -17.26 -6.95 3.20
N ALA A 26 -16.11 -7.03 3.86
CA ALA A 26 -14.89 -7.54 3.26
C ALA A 26 -13.92 -8.07 4.32
N VAL A 27 -13.07 -9.02 3.94
CA VAL A 27 -11.84 -9.36 4.66
C VAL A 27 -10.76 -8.39 4.21
N ALA A 28 -10.37 -7.48 5.09
CA ALA A 28 -9.53 -6.33 4.75
C ALA A 28 -8.20 -6.73 4.09
N GLY A 29 -7.95 -6.21 2.90
CA GLY A 29 -6.75 -6.50 2.12
C GLY A 29 -6.64 -7.92 1.58
N VAL A 30 -7.69 -8.74 1.68
CA VAL A 30 -7.71 -10.13 1.20
C VAL A 30 -8.79 -10.33 0.15
N MET A 31 -10.08 -10.23 0.51
CA MET A 31 -11.18 -10.46 -0.44
C MET A 31 -12.47 -9.77 0.02
N GLY A 32 -13.23 -9.27 -0.95
CA GLY A 32 -14.56 -8.71 -0.73
C GLY A 32 -15.58 -9.77 -0.28
N GLY A 33 -16.63 -9.31 0.38
CA GLY A 33 -17.76 -10.16 0.76
C GLY A 33 -18.79 -10.26 -0.36
N ALA A 34 -19.43 -11.40 -0.47
CA ALA A 34 -20.54 -11.63 -1.43
C ALA A 34 -21.72 -10.67 -1.19
N ASN A 35 -21.89 -10.22 0.06
CA ASN A 35 -22.96 -9.28 0.43
C ASN A 35 -22.72 -7.82 0.01
N SER A 36 -21.57 -7.53 -0.56
CA SER A 36 -21.19 -6.19 -1.08
C SER A 36 -20.78 -6.23 -2.56
N GLU A 37 -21.05 -7.33 -3.23
CA GLU A 37 -20.78 -7.49 -4.67
C GLU A 37 -21.59 -6.49 -5.50
N ILE A 38 -20.99 -6.02 -6.60
CA ILE A 38 -21.66 -5.18 -7.59
C ILE A 38 -22.63 -6.05 -8.40
N MET A 39 -23.91 -5.67 -8.39
CA MET A 39 -25.00 -6.35 -9.09
C MET A 39 -25.54 -5.48 -10.24
N ASP A 40 -26.34 -6.06 -11.13
CA ASP A 40 -26.92 -5.35 -12.28
C ASP A 40 -27.79 -4.15 -11.91
N ASP A 41 -28.37 -4.14 -10.71
CA ASP A 41 -29.18 -3.06 -10.17
C ASP A 41 -28.43 -2.10 -9.27
N THR A 42 -27.12 -2.24 -9.10
CA THR A 42 -26.29 -1.34 -8.28
C THR A 42 -26.31 0.06 -8.86
N LYS A 43 -26.66 1.05 -8.04
CA LYS A 43 -26.78 2.48 -8.41
C LYS A 43 -25.67 3.34 -7.86
N THR A 44 -25.15 2.99 -6.68
CA THR A 44 -24.12 3.74 -5.99
C THR A 44 -23.00 2.82 -5.56
N VAL A 45 -21.78 3.24 -5.82
CA VAL A 45 -20.56 2.51 -5.46
C VAL A 45 -19.69 3.40 -4.57
N VAL A 46 -19.14 2.84 -3.51
CA VAL A 46 -18.17 3.51 -2.65
C VAL A 46 -16.80 2.91 -2.95
N PHE A 47 -15.85 3.75 -3.36
CA PHE A 47 -14.46 3.32 -3.50
C PHE A 47 -13.75 3.31 -2.15
N GLU A 48 -13.16 2.18 -1.81
CA GLU A 48 -12.20 2.06 -0.74
C GLU A 48 -10.79 2.17 -1.34
N SER A 49 -9.97 3.05 -0.76
CA SER A 49 -8.54 3.09 -1.01
C SER A 49 -7.81 3.12 0.32
N ALA A 50 -7.22 2.02 0.71
CA ALA A 50 -6.71 1.83 2.06
C ALA A 50 -5.26 1.35 2.08
N ASN A 51 -4.62 1.54 3.23
CA ASN A 51 -3.37 0.89 3.58
C ASN A 51 -3.60 0.04 4.83
N PHE A 52 -3.33 -1.25 4.75
CA PHE A 52 -3.50 -2.19 5.85
C PHE A 52 -2.15 -2.64 6.39
N HIS A 53 -2.10 -2.96 7.67
CA HIS A 53 -0.92 -3.52 8.30
C HIS A 53 -0.56 -4.88 7.67
N GLY A 54 0.54 -4.93 6.92
CA GLY A 54 0.91 -6.07 6.07
C GLY A 54 1.02 -7.40 6.81
N ALA A 55 1.54 -7.41 8.05
CA ALA A 55 1.62 -8.62 8.85
C ALA A 55 0.23 -9.19 9.20
N THR A 56 -0.75 -8.32 9.51
CA THR A 56 -2.13 -8.73 9.78
C THR A 56 -2.75 -9.35 8.53
N VAL A 57 -2.60 -8.72 7.36
CA VAL A 57 -3.10 -9.26 6.08
C VAL A 57 -2.49 -10.63 5.79
N ARG A 58 -1.17 -10.77 5.95
CA ARG A 58 -0.47 -12.05 5.74
C ARG A 58 -0.98 -13.15 6.66
N ILE A 59 -1.14 -12.86 7.95
CA ILE A 59 -1.64 -13.83 8.94
C ILE A 59 -3.06 -14.24 8.59
N THR A 60 -3.93 -13.28 8.26
CA THR A 60 -5.32 -13.52 7.85
C THR A 60 -5.39 -14.37 6.60
N ALA A 61 -4.71 -13.99 5.54
CA ALA A 61 -4.67 -14.72 4.27
C ALA A 61 -4.21 -16.17 4.47
N LYS A 62 -3.17 -16.38 5.29
CA LYS A 62 -2.67 -17.71 5.61
C LYS A 62 -3.69 -18.54 6.42
N ALA A 63 -4.33 -17.94 7.42
CA ALA A 63 -5.29 -18.63 8.29
C ALA A 63 -6.55 -19.07 7.51
N LEU A 64 -6.98 -18.26 6.55
CA LEU A 64 -8.12 -18.56 5.68
C LEU A 64 -7.76 -19.43 4.47
N GLY A 65 -6.47 -19.73 4.26
CA GLY A 65 -6.00 -20.47 3.09
C GLY A 65 -6.14 -19.67 1.77
N MET A 66 -6.29 -18.36 1.85
CA MET A 66 -6.56 -17.46 0.71
C MET A 66 -5.31 -16.68 0.33
N ARG A 67 -4.83 -16.84 -0.90
CA ARG A 67 -3.78 -16.00 -1.46
C ARG A 67 -4.33 -15.28 -2.68
N THR A 68 -4.61 -14.00 -2.53
CA THR A 68 -5.14 -13.13 -3.58
C THR A 68 -4.08 -12.15 -4.05
N GLU A 69 -4.30 -11.48 -5.19
CA GLU A 69 -3.45 -10.37 -5.64
C GLU A 69 -3.41 -9.25 -4.59
N ALA A 70 -4.54 -8.93 -3.97
CA ALA A 70 -4.63 -7.93 -2.90
C ALA A 70 -3.73 -8.32 -1.72
N SER A 71 -3.90 -9.54 -1.17
CA SER A 71 -3.10 -10.00 -0.02
C SER A 71 -1.61 -10.03 -0.33
N GLY A 72 -1.23 -10.43 -1.54
CA GLY A 72 0.17 -10.46 -1.99
C GLY A 72 0.82 -9.07 -2.10
N ARG A 73 0.02 -8.02 -2.33
CA ARG A 73 0.49 -6.62 -2.36
C ARG A 73 0.51 -6.01 -0.97
N PHE A 74 -0.58 -6.12 -0.23
CA PHE A 74 -0.67 -5.56 1.12
C PHE A 74 0.31 -6.18 2.11
N GLU A 75 0.58 -7.49 2.03
CA GLU A 75 1.53 -8.17 2.94
C GLU A 75 2.96 -7.64 2.84
N LYS A 76 3.34 -7.05 1.69
CA LYS A 76 4.66 -6.46 1.46
C LYS A 76 4.78 -5.02 1.96
N GLY A 77 3.68 -4.41 2.34
CA GLY A 77 3.57 -3.00 2.68
C GLY A 77 3.38 -2.13 1.43
N LEU A 78 2.44 -1.22 1.51
CA LEU A 78 2.19 -0.18 0.51
C LEU A 78 2.43 1.18 1.15
N ASP A 79 2.68 2.18 0.32
CA ASP A 79 2.76 3.56 0.79
C ASP A 79 1.35 4.09 1.11
N PRO A 80 1.06 4.47 2.36
CA PRO A 80 -0.26 4.99 2.74
C PRO A 80 -0.64 6.28 2.00
N ARG A 81 0.33 7.06 1.54
CA ARG A 81 0.08 8.33 0.82
C ARG A 81 -0.44 8.14 -0.59
N MET A 82 -0.22 6.97 -1.18
CA MET A 82 -0.76 6.66 -2.50
C MET A 82 -2.27 6.40 -2.49
N THR A 83 -2.89 6.28 -1.32
CA THR A 83 -4.32 5.97 -1.22
C THR A 83 -5.20 7.05 -1.84
N LEU A 84 -4.89 8.32 -1.58
CA LEU A 84 -5.63 9.44 -2.13
C LEU A 84 -5.45 9.56 -3.66
N ASP A 85 -4.21 9.44 -4.13
CA ASP A 85 -3.93 9.47 -5.58
C ASP A 85 -4.62 8.31 -6.30
N ALA A 86 -4.62 7.12 -5.70
CA ALA A 86 -5.26 5.94 -6.27
C ALA A 86 -6.79 6.10 -6.37
N VAL A 87 -7.46 6.61 -5.34
CA VAL A 87 -8.91 6.82 -5.39
C VAL A 87 -9.28 7.95 -6.35
N ASN A 88 -8.50 9.03 -6.41
CA ASN A 88 -8.70 10.10 -7.37
C ASN A 88 -8.57 9.58 -8.81
N ARG A 89 -7.58 8.71 -9.07
CA ARG A 89 -7.42 8.08 -10.38
C ARG A 89 -8.59 7.14 -10.72
N ALA A 90 -9.10 6.41 -9.75
CA ALA A 90 -10.28 5.57 -9.95
C ALA A 90 -11.51 6.42 -10.32
N CYS A 91 -11.75 7.52 -9.61
CA CYS A 91 -12.82 8.48 -9.91
C CYS A 91 -12.68 9.09 -11.32
N GLU A 92 -11.47 9.54 -11.67
CA GLU A 92 -11.18 10.06 -13.01
C GLU A 92 -11.50 9.03 -14.11
N LEU A 93 -11.15 7.76 -13.89
CA LEU A 93 -11.46 6.70 -14.84
C LEU A 93 -12.96 6.44 -14.97
N VAL A 94 -13.73 6.53 -13.90
CA VAL A 94 -15.20 6.42 -13.95
C VAL A 94 -15.79 7.48 -14.90
N GLU A 95 -15.34 8.73 -14.77
CA GLU A 95 -15.79 9.83 -15.64
C GLU A 95 -15.32 9.67 -17.08
N GLN A 96 -14.03 9.35 -17.28
CA GLN A 96 -13.46 9.15 -18.63
C GLN A 96 -14.14 8.03 -19.42
N LEU A 97 -14.54 6.97 -18.74
CA LEU A 97 -15.23 5.83 -19.36
C LEU A 97 -16.74 6.04 -19.47
N GLY A 98 -17.29 7.13 -18.91
CA GLY A 98 -18.72 7.37 -18.87
C GLY A 98 -19.48 6.31 -18.07
N ALA A 99 -18.81 5.69 -17.09
CA ALA A 99 -19.39 4.62 -16.27
C ALA A 99 -20.27 5.14 -15.13
N GLY A 100 -20.20 6.43 -14.79
CA GLY A 100 -20.99 7.05 -13.75
C GLY A 100 -20.59 8.50 -13.51
N GLU A 101 -21.21 9.11 -12.51
CA GLU A 101 -20.91 10.46 -12.03
C GLU A 101 -20.26 10.35 -10.64
N VAL A 102 -19.15 11.07 -10.46
CA VAL A 102 -18.49 11.14 -9.16
C VAL A 102 -19.23 12.12 -8.26
N ILE A 103 -19.71 11.63 -7.12
CA ILE A 103 -20.37 12.45 -6.12
C ILE A 103 -19.31 13.11 -5.25
N ASP A 104 -19.45 14.42 -5.00
CA ASP A 104 -18.53 15.16 -4.14
C ASP A 104 -18.56 14.63 -2.69
N GLY A 105 -17.38 14.55 -2.10
CA GLY A 105 -17.18 14.12 -0.73
C GLY A 105 -16.16 12.98 -0.61
N ILE A 106 -15.22 13.14 0.32
CA ILE A 106 -14.22 12.16 0.69
C ILE A 106 -14.20 11.99 2.20
N ILE A 107 -14.05 10.75 2.65
CA ILE A 107 -13.77 10.44 4.05
C ILE A 107 -12.34 9.92 4.09
N ASP A 108 -11.46 10.67 4.72
CA ASP A 108 -10.05 10.30 4.87
C ASP A 108 -9.70 10.20 6.36
N VAL A 109 -9.14 9.05 6.75
CA VAL A 109 -8.67 8.79 8.11
C VAL A 109 -7.22 8.30 8.01
N ASP A 110 -6.30 9.23 8.13
CA ASP A 110 -4.86 8.94 8.08
C ASP A 110 -4.27 8.84 9.49
N ASN A 111 -3.81 7.65 9.85
CA ASN A 111 -3.06 7.37 11.08
C ASN A 111 -1.63 6.90 10.76
N SER A 112 -1.14 7.13 9.55
CA SER A 112 0.22 6.75 9.15
C SER A 112 1.28 7.64 9.78
N ASP A 113 2.52 7.15 9.81
CA ASP A 113 3.66 7.98 10.21
C ASP A 113 3.99 8.98 9.09
N PRO A 114 3.92 10.30 9.37
CA PRO A 114 4.23 11.31 8.37
C PRO A 114 5.73 11.44 8.06
N ASN A 115 6.60 10.78 8.85
CA ASN A 115 8.04 10.95 8.73
C ASN A 115 8.64 10.03 7.66
N HIS A 116 9.57 10.58 6.88
CA HIS A 116 10.41 9.77 6.02
C HIS A 116 11.39 8.93 6.83
N LYS A 117 11.60 7.70 6.40
CA LYS A 117 12.72 6.90 6.88
C LYS A 117 14.02 7.57 6.46
N ARG A 118 14.95 7.69 7.39
CA ARG A 118 16.26 8.28 7.18
C ARG A 118 17.34 7.25 7.52
N LEU A 119 18.35 7.18 6.68
CA LEU A 119 19.50 6.30 6.84
C LEU A 119 20.78 7.12 6.73
N PRO A 120 21.86 6.78 7.45
CA PRO A 120 23.14 7.46 7.27
C PRO A 120 23.62 7.37 5.82
N PHE A 121 24.08 8.49 5.24
CA PHE A 121 24.72 8.48 3.93
C PHE A 121 26.22 8.19 4.13
N GLU A 122 26.67 7.01 3.72
CA GLU A 122 28.02 6.50 3.94
C GLU A 122 28.66 6.08 2.60
N PRO A 123 29.11 7.06 1.76
CA PRO A 123 29.60 6.81 0.41
C PRO A 123 30.73 5.78 0.34
N ASP A 124 31.71 5.86 1.26
CA ASP A 124 32.84 4.94 1.29
C ASP A 124 32.42 3.50 1.56
N LYS A 125 31.43 3.30 2.45
CA LYS A 125 30.89 1.98 2.72
C LYS A 125 30.08 1.44 1.55
N MET A 126 29.34 2.30 0.84
CA MET A 126 28.62 1.91 -0.37
C MET A 126 29.62 1.48 -1.46
N ASN A 127 30.68 2.25 -1.69
CA ASN A 127 31.75 1.88 -2.63
C ASN A 127 32.40 0.54 -2.26
N ALA A 128 32.72 0.34 -0.98
CA ALA A 128 33.31 -0.90 -0.52
C ALA A 128 32.38 -2.12 -0.72
N LEU A 129 31.08 -1.93 -0.52
CA LEU A 129 30.07 -2.97 -0.71
C LEU A 129 29.91 -3.35 -2.19
N LEU A 130 29.91 -2.35 -3.07
CA LEU A 130 29.68 -2.52 -4.51
C LEU A 130 30.96 -2.84 -5.29
N GLY A 131 32.14 -2.63 -4.71
CA GLY A 131 33.42 -2.71 -5.41
C GLY A 131 33.61 -1.59 -6.43
N LEU A 132 33.07 -0.38 -6.13
CA LEU A 132 33.13 0.81 -6.99
C LEU A 132 33.97 1.91 -6.34
N GLU A 133 34.32 2.92 -7.13
CA GLU A 133 35.04 4.12 -6.71
C GLU A 133 34.30 5.38 -7.21
N LEU A 134 33.03 5.54 -6.80
CA LEU A 134 32.24 6.71 -7.12
C LEU A 134 32.48 7.81 -6.09
N SER A 135 32.54 9.06 -6.52
CA SER A 135 32.50 10.21 -5.61
C SER A 135 31.14 10.31 -4.90
N ALA A 136 31.10 10.99 -3.78
CA ALA A 136 29.83 11.23 -3.06
C ALA A 136 28.81 11.97 -3.96
N GLU A 137 29.28 12.93 -4.75
CA GLU A 137 28.43 13.70 -5.68
C GLU A 137 27.85 12.82 -6.80
N GLU A 138 28.59 11.85 -7.29
CA GLU A 138 28.11 10.89 -8.29
C GLU A 138 27.06 9.97 -7.68
N GLN A 139 27.29 9.47 -6.46
CA GLN A 139 26.30 8.65 -5.74
C GLN A 139 25.00 9.41 -5.47
N VAL A 140 25.10 10.67 -5.02
CA VAL A 140 23.91 11.55 -4.84
C VAL A 140 23.13 11.68 -6.13
N LYS A 141 23.78 11.98 -7.25
CA LYS A 141 23.11 12.11 -8.57
C LYS A 141 22.42 10.82 -9.02
N LEU A 142 22.97 9.67 -8.67
CA LEU A 142 22.33 8.38 -8.97
C LEU A 142 21.08 8.16 -8.10
N LEU A 143 21.17 8.44 -6.81
CA LEU A 143 20.08 8.30 -5.86
C LEU A 143 18.93 9.29 -6.16
N GLU A 144 19.25 10.53 -6.55
CA GLU A 144 18.25 11.53 -6.94
C GLU A 144 17.40 11.08 -8.14
N LYS A 145 17.96 10.31 -9.09
CA LYS A 145 17.20 9.74 -10.21
C LYS A 145 16.15 8.69 -9.77
N LEU A 146 16.27 8.20 -8.57
CA LEU A 146 15.37 7.24 -7.95
C LEU A 146 14.53 7.87 -6.83
N ASP A 147 14.41 9.21 -6.85
CA ASP A 147 13.65 10.02 -5.91
C ASP A 147 14.16 10.01 -4.45
N PHE A 148 15.37 9.49 -4.21
CA PHE A 148 16.01 9.68 -2.91
C PHE A 148 16.52 11.12 -2.79
N LYS A 149 16.53 11.63 -1.56
CA LYS A 149 17.16 12.94 -1.25
C LYS A 149 18.28 12.73 -0.24
N ILE A 150 19.28 13.58 -0.31
CA ILE A 150 20.34 13.61 0.70
C ILE A 150 20.22 14.92 1.48
N GLU A 151 19.94 14.81 2.77
CA GLU A 151 19.76 15.92 3.69
C GLU A 151 20.55 15.69 4.98
N ASN A 152 21.36 16.64 5.40
CA ASN A 152 22.14 16.55 6.63
C ASN A 152 23.00 15.26 6.77
N ASN A 153 23.59 14.81 5.68
CA ASN A 153 24.34 13.55 5.60
C ASN A 153 23.50 12.29 5.86
N GLU A 154 22.21 12.36 5.57
CA GLU A 154 21.28 11.25 5.61
C GLU A 154 20.58 11.04 4.27
N VAL A 155 20.36 9.79 3.92
CA VAL A 155 19.49 9.38 2.82
C VAL A 155 18.06 9.45 3.30
N VAL A 156 17.25 10.32 2.69
CA VAL A 156 15.81 10.38 2.89
C VAL A 156 15.17 9.40 1.92
N VAL A 157 14.60 8.33 2.46
CA VAL A 157 14.01 7.26 1.68
C VAL A 157 12.64 7.68 1.15
N PRO A 158 12.37 7.53 -0.16
CA PRO A 158 11.03 7.76 -0.70
C PRO A 158 10.00 6.83 -0.05
N PHE A 159 8.79 7.32 0.18
CA PHE A 159 7.76 6.55 0.88
C PHE A 159 7.35 5.26 0.18
N PHE A 160 7.35 5.26 -1.15
CA PHE A 160 7.00 4.07 -1.95
C PHE A 160 8.07 2.96 -1.88
N ARG A 161 9.29 3.25 -1.38
CA ARG A 161 10.36 2.28 -1.16
C ARG A 161 10.28 1.70 0.26
N THR A 162 9.26 0.89 0.50
CA THR A 162 9.04 0.24 1.80
C THR A 162 10.07 -0.85 2.11
N ASP A 163 10.78 -1.32 1.10
CA ASP A 163 11.84 -2.32 1.11
C ASP A 163 13.16 -1.80 1.70
N ILE A 164 13.43 -0.51 1.60
CA ILE A 164 14.69 0.11 2.05
C ILE A 164 14.70 0.25 3.57
N ASN A 165 15.57 -0.50 4.24
CA ASN A 165 15.72 -0.51 5.70
C ASN A 165 17.15 -0.25 6.18
N ARG A 166 18.13 -0.46 5.32
CA ARG A 166 19.56 -0.39 5.64
C ARG A 166 20.32 0.25 4.49
N MET A 167 21.55 0.66 4.78
CA MET A 167 22.42 1.23 3.76
C MET A 167 22.73 0.26 2.59
N CYS A 168 22.79 -1.04 2.84
CA CYS A 168 22.97 -2.04 1.78
C CYS A 168 21.79 -2.09 0.80
N ASP A 169 20.57 -1.84 1.29
CA ASP A 169 19.39 -1.78 0.43
C ASP A 169 19.40 -0.52 -0.47
N VAL A 170 20.05 0.55 0.01
CA VAL A 170 20.27 1.78 -0.78
C VAL A 170 21.36 1.55 -1.85
N ALA A 171 22.35 0.73 -1.53
CA ALA A 171 23.47 0.45 -2.45
C ALA A 171 23.06 -0.51 -3.59
N GLU A 172 22.13 -1.43 -3.34
CA GLU A 172 21.60 -2.36 -4.35
C GLU A 172 20.87 -1.63 -5.49
#